data_6db71357187b42cca72555243876dc79
#
_entry.id   6db71357187b42cca72555243876dc79
#
_cell.length_a   1.000
_cell.length_b   1.000
_cell.length_c   1.000
_cell.angle_alpha   90.00
_cell.angle_beta   90.00
_cell.angle_gamma   90.00
#
_symmetry.space_group_name_H-M   'P 1'
#
loop_
_entity.id
_entity.type
_entity.pdbx_description
1 polymer ?
#
loop_
_entity_poly.entity_id
_entity_poly.type
_entity_poly.pdbx_seq_one_letter_code
_entity_poly.pdbx_strand_id
1 'polypeptide(L)'
;MEVLRNCFPSSVRRFLEELPESLDETYERVLREIKKPTRDQARRLLQCLVVAIRPLRVEELAEIIAVDFDDASGIPKLKPGWRWEDQEQALLTSCSSLIAIVGTSDSRIVQFSHFSVKEFLTSPRLATSSQDILRYHIALQPAHTILAQACLSILVRLDDLIEDSDTKKRSPLAGYAAEYWVRHAQFEDVASRIKGMEDLFDPDKPYFAAWCQLHDIDTPLPYPSVFFQLTSSGLSPRSGARTPLYYAALCGFSNLVEQLIIKHPQHVGAICGCYMTPAVAALSGRHFELAEVLHRNGSSVDPQGRAENSTLHSAAWYGDLEMVQVLVLDYGVDINTKNDVGATPLHFALMGDPALPAAVQLLLDHGADPGMQLLDGSTPLHQASRSGMIEMARILVEHGASVEVQNNRGETPLDVASGEQRDEMIKLLLGHRAK
;
A
#
# COMPACT_ATOMS: atom_id res chain seq x y z
N MET A 1 41.07 -2.28 10.89
CA MET A 1 41.57 -1.51 12.04
C MET A 1 41.90 -2.41 13.24
N GLU A 2 41.09 -3.41 13.55
CA GLU A 2 41.31 -4.34 14.66
C GLU A 2 42.57 -5.23 14.47
N VAL A 3 42.81 -5.67 13.23
CA VAL A 3 44.02 -6.45 12.85
C VAL A 3 45.30 -5.64 13.05
N LEU A 4 45.28 -4.33 12.78
CA LEU A 4 46.47 -3.46 12.93
C LEU A 4 46.82 -3.17 14.38
N ARG A 5 45.89 -3.28 15.34
CA ARG A 5 46.17 -3.08 16.77
C ARG A 5 47.04 -4.17 17.38
N ASN A 6 47.02 -5.36 16.78
CA ASN A 6 47.73 -6.53 17.29
C ASN A 6 48.98 -6.90 16.43
N CYS A 7 49.36 -6.06 15.45
CA CYS A 7 50.51 -6.32 14.59
C CYS A 7 51.80 -5.73 15.15
N PHE A 8 52.88 -6.46 15.00
CA PHE A 8 54.21 -5.88 15.24
C PHE A 8 54.50 -4.76 14.22
N PRO A 9 55.22 -3.69 14.61
CA PRO A 9 55.51 -2.56 13.74
C PRO A 9 56.14 -2.94 12.39
N SER A 10 56.96 -4.00 12.36
CA SER A 10 57.58 -4.54 11.14
C SER A 10 56.61 -5.17 10.15
N SER A 11 55.42 -5.60 10.60
CA SER A 11 54.42 -6.24 9.76
C SER A 11 53.36 -5.25 9.25
N VAL A 12 53.29 -4.04 9.80
CA VAL A 12 52.27 -3.03 9.45
C VAL A 12 52.38 -2.64 7.97
N ARG A 13 53.62 -2.46 7.46
CA ARG A 13 53.85 -2.07 6.06
C ARG A 13 53.33 -3.14 5.09
N ARG A 14 53.60 -4.41 5.38
CA ARG A 14 53.12 -5.53 4.58
C ARG A 14 51.58 -5.64 4.61
N PHE A 15 50.97 -5.45 5.77
CA PHE A 15 49.50 -5.42 5.88
C PHE A 15 48.85 -4.24 5.13
N LEU A 16 49.52 -3.07 5.09
CA LEU A 16 49.04 -1.92 4.31
C LEU A 16 49.16 -2.16 2.80
N GLU A 17 50.19 -2.87 2.35
CA GLU A 17 50.38 -3.27 0.95
C GLU A 17 49.38 -4.38 0.52
N GLU A 18 48.88 -5.17 1.46
CA GLU A 18 47.84 -6.20 1.25
C GLU A 18 46.41 -5.67 1.37
N LEU A 19 46.22 -4.36 1.68
CA LEU A 19 44.88 -3.76 1.74
C LEU A 19 44.29 -3.67 0.32
N PRO A 20 43.02 -4.04 0.17
CA PRO A 20 42.33 -3.88 -1.12
C PRO A 20 42.32 -2.42 -1.58
N GLU A 21 42.52 -2.21 -2.88
CA GLU A 21 42.51 -0.87 -3.49
C GLU A 21 41.11 -0.26 -3.50
N SER A 22 40.06 -1.09 -3.43
CA SER A 22 38.68 -0.67 -3.47
C SER A 22 37.83 -1.30 -2.38
N LEU A 23 36.70 -0.68 -2.06
CA LEU A 23 35.71 -1.25 -1.15
C LEU A 23 35.12 -2.57 -1.70
N ASP A 24 34.95 -2.65 -3.01
CA ASP A 24 34.41 -3.86 -3.67
C ASP A 24 35.31 -5.06 -3.45
N GLU A 25 36.64 -4.90 -3.60
CA GLU A 25 37.64 -5.97 -3.32
C GLU A 25 37.63 -6.38 -1.85
N THR A 26 37.38 -5.41 -0.96
CA THR A 26 37.20 -5.70 0.47
C THR A 26 35.98 -6.59 0.69
N TYR A 27 34.84 -6.26 0.06
CA TYR A 27 33.61 -7.05 0.17
C TYR A 27 33.77 -8.44 -0.46
N GLU A 28 34.43 -8.54 -1.61
CA GLU A 28 34.73 -9.85 -2.22
C GLU A 28 35.55 -10.74 -1.28
N ARG A 29 36.55 -10.19 -0.62
CA ARG A 29 37.36 -10.94 0.35
C ARG A 29 36.52 -11.41 1.53
N VAL A 30 35.68 -10.54 2.09
CA VAL A 30 34.79 -10.89 3.19
C VAL A 30 33.81 -12.01 2.79
N LEU A 31 33.24 -11.95 1.57
CA LEU A 31 32.34 -12.98 1.06
C LEU A 31 33.04 -14.33 0.88
N ARG A 32 34.31 -14.35 0.46
CA ARG A 32 35.12 -15.60 0.33
C ARG A 32 35.39 -16.23 1.69
N GLU A 33 35.58 -15.42 2.76
CA GLU A 33 35.84 -15.89 4.11
C GLU A 33 34.61 -16.55 4.77
N ILE A 34 33.39 -16.37 4.23
CA ILE A 34 32.20 -17.06 4.74
C ILE A 34 32.35 -18.58 4.63
N LYS A 35 32.26 -19.27 5.78
CA LYS A 35 32.47 -20.71 5.90
C LYS A 35 31.45 -21.49 5.06
N LYS A 36 31.88 -22.58 4.40
CA LYS A 36 31.02 -23.40 3.56
C LYS A 36 29.68 -23.79 4.21
N PRO A 37 29.62 -24.26 5.48
CA PRO A 37 28.35 -24.68 6.11
C PRO A 37 27.33 -23.54 6.29
N THR A 38 27.80 -22.27 6.38
CA THR A 38 26.92 -21.12 6.65
C THR A 38 26.60 -20.29 5.41
N ARG A 39 27.09 -20.67 4.23
CA ARG A 39 26.96 -19.86 2.99
C ARG A 39 25.52 -19.66 2.56
N ASP A 40 24.70 -20.68 2.61
CA ASP A 40 23.31 -20.58 2.20
C ASP A 40 22.49 -19.74 3.19
N GLN A 41 22.79 -19.86 4.47
CA GLN A 41 22.21 -19.02 5.51
C GLN A 41 22.63 -17.55 5.33
N ALA A 42 23.93 -17.30 5.12
CA ALA A 42 24.44 -15.96 4.88
C ALA A 42 23.80 -15.30 3.65
N ARG A 43 23.71 -16.06 2.54
CA ARG A 43 23.03 -15.59 1.33
C ARG A 43 21.59 -15.20 1.60
N ARG A 44 20.84 -16.05 2.30
CA ARG A 44 19.44 -15.80 2.65
C ARG A 44 19.27 -14.59 3.56
N LEU A 45 20.13 -14.43 4.55
CA LEU A 45 20.17 -13.25 5.42
C LEU A 45 20.40 -11.97 4.63
N LEU A 46 21.42 -11.97 3.76
CA LEU A 46 21.75 -10.81 2.92
C LEU A 46 20.60 -10.48 1.95
N GLN A 47 19.94 -11.50 1.36
CA GLN A 47 18.76 -11.32 0.51
C GLN A 47 17.63 -10.62 1.28
N CYS A 48 17.30 -11.09 2.48
CA CYS A 48 16.26 -10.46 3.30
C CYS A 48 16.58 -9.02 3.68
N LEU A 49 17.84 -8.75 4.07
CA LEU A 49 18.28 -7.40 4.44
C LEU A 49 18.24 -6.42 3.25
N VAL A 50 18.55 -6.89 2.04
CA VAL A 50 18.50 -6.04 0.82
C VAL A 50 17.10 -5.54 0.53
N VAL A 51 16.08 -6.38 0.72
CA VAL A 51 14.69 -6.07 0.33
C VAL A 51 13.78 -5.70 1.49
N ALA A 52 14.25 -5.78 2.72
CA ALA A 52 13.46 -5.41 3.89
C ALA A 52 12.97 -3.96 3.80
N ILE A 53 11.69 -3.73 4.05
CA ILE A 53 11.04 -2.40 3.96
C ILE A 53 11.41 -1.52 5.16
N ARG A 54 11.58 -2.16 6.32
CA ARG A 54 12.19 -1.55 7.50
C ARG A 54 13.32 -2.44 8.03
N PRO A 55 14.23 -1.91 8.84
CA PRO A 55 15.23 -2.73 9.50
C PRO A 55 14.56 -3.89 10.26
N LEU A 56 15.07 -5.11 10.05
CA LEU A 56 14.60 -6.30 10.74
C LEU A 56 15.26 -6.40 12.11
N ARG A 57 14.50 -6.84 13.11
CA ARG A 57 15.06 -7.16 14.42
C ARG A 57 15.85 -8.47 14.35
N VAL A 58 16.73 -8.66 15.31
CA VAL A 58 17.56 -9.89 15.42
C VAL A 58 16.65 -11.13 15.44
N GLU A 59 15.58 -11.10 16.24
CA GLU A 59 14.63 -12.19 16.42
C GLU A 59 13.80 -12.45 15.13
N GLU A 60 13.42 -11.38 14.40
CA GLU A 60 12.70 -11.48 13.13
C GLU A 60 13.54 -12.16 12.06
N LEU A 61 14.79 -11.73 11.93
CA LEU A 61 15.71 -12.30 10.95
C LEU A 61 16.08 -13.74 11.27
N ALA A 62 16.28 -14.07 12.56
CA ALA A 62 16.52 -15.44 13.01
C ALA A 62 15.34 -16.37 12.71
N GLU A 63 14.10 -15.88 12.83
CA GLU A 63 12.91 -16.66 12.50
C GLU A 63 12.80 -16.95 11.00
N ILE A 64 13.16 -16.01 10.12
CA ILE A 64 13.21 -16.24 8.67
C ILE A 64 14.16 -17.39 8.32
N ILE A 65 15.30 -17.49 9.00
CA ILE A 65 16.28 -18.56 8.78
C ILE A 65 15.76 -19.92 9.26
N ALA A 66 14.88 -19.96 10.23
CA ALA A 66 14.24 -21.17 10.72
C ALA A 66 13.11 -21.68 9.80
N VAL A 67 12.82 -20.98 8.68
CA VAL A 67 11.86 -21.45 7.67
C VAL A 67 12.54 -22.48 6.74
N ASP A 68 11.93 -23.64 6.62
CA ASP A 68 12.29 -24.69 5.66
C ASP A 68 11.59 -24.40 4.32
N PHE A 69 12.35 -23.90 3.35
CA PHE A 69 11.84 -23.57 2.01
C PHE A 69 11.75 -24.79 1.09
N ASP A 70 12.39 -25.90 1.47
CA ASP A 70 12.47 -27.14 0.70
C ASP A 70 11.54 -28.23 1.25
N ASP A 71 10.56 -27.86 2.08
CA ASP A 71 9.61 -28.82 2.67
C ASP A 71 8.88 -29.62 1.58
N ALA A 72 8.74 -30.92 1.81
CA ALA A 72 8.17 -31.87 0.85
C ALA A 72 6.71 -31.55 0.44
N SER A 73 5.96 -30.80 1.24
CA SER A 73 4.62 -30.31 0.89
C SER A 73 4.63 -29.17 -0.16
N GLY A 74 5.83 -28.64 -0.45
CA GLY A 74 6.01 -27.52 -1.36
C GLY A 74 5.61 -26.15 -0.79
N ILE A 75 5.07 -26.11 0.43
CA ILE A 75 4.78 -24.87 1.17
C ILE A 75 5.84 -24.74 2.25
N PRO A 76 6.62 -23.65 2.28
CA PRO A 76 7.62 -23.42 3.30
C PRO A 76 7.04 -23.45 4.72
N LYS A 77 7.75 -24.08 5.63
CA LYS A 77 7.29 -24.27 7.00
C LYS A 77 8.30 -23.77 8.01
N LEU A 78 7.85 -23.03 8.99
CA LEU A 78 8.65 -22.72 10.16
C LEU A 78 8.98 -24.00 10.93
N LYS A 79 10.27 -24.23 11.18
CA LYS A 79 10.81 -25.32 12.02
C LYS A 79 11.32 -24.71 13.33
N PRO A 80 10.53 -24.67 14.40
CA PRO A 80 10.94 -24.02 15.66
C PRO A 80 12.26 -24.57 16.22
N GLY A 81 12.55 -25.86 16.02
CA GLY A 81 13.81 -26.49 16.41
C GLY A 81 15.05 -26.03 15.64
N TRP A 82 14.88 -25.24 14.58
CA TRP A 82 15.99 -24.64 13.83
C TRP A 82 16.34 -23.23 14.30
N ARG A 83 15.61 -22.69 15.28
CA ARG A 83 15.93 -21.40 15.89
C ARG A 83 17.24 -21.51 16.68
N TRP A 84 18.12 -20.56 16.49
CA TRP A 84 19.38 -20.49 17.22
C TRP A 84 19.15 -20.14 18.70
N GLU A 85 19.92 -20.75 19.59
CA GLU A 85 19.93 -20.40 21.01
C GLU A 85 20.50 -19.00 21.24
N ASP A 86 21.63 -18.69 20.60
CA ASP A 86 22.22 -17.35 20.56
C ASP A 86 22.08 -16.79 19.12
N GLN A 87 21.00 -16.08 18.92
CA GLN A 87 20.63 -15.55 17.62
C GLN A 87 21.59 -14.46 17.12
N GLU A 88 22.05 -13.61 18.03
CA GLU A 88 22.97 -12.52 17.71
C GLU A 88 24.33 -13.06 17.28
N GLN A 89 24.92 -13.95 18.06
CA GLN A 89 26.19 -14.56 17.73
C GLN A 89 26.13 -15.36 16.44
N ALA A 90 25.01 -16.04 16.18
CA ALA A 90 24.81 -16.80 14.96
C ALA A 90 24.73 -15.92 13.72
N LEU A 91 24.01 -14.77 13.78
CA LEU A 91 23.94 -13.77 12.71
C LEU A 91 25.32 -13.18 12.41
N LEU A 92 26.02 -12.73 13.43
CA LEU A 92 27.37 -12.15 13.30
C LEU A 92 28.37 -13.17 12.76
N THR A 93 28.26 -14.43 13.17
CA THR A 93 29.13 -15.51 12.64
C THR A 93 28.84 -15.82 11.18
N SER A 94 27.56 -15.70 10.75
CA SER A 94 27.15 -16.01 9.38
C SER A 94 27.55 -14.94 8.36
N CYS A 95 27.43 -13.66 8.71
CA CYS A 95 27.64 -12.53 7.79
C CYS A 95 28.84 -11.64 8.16
N SER A 96 29.54 -11.93 9.26
CA SER A 96 30.78 -11.26 9.64
C SER A 96 30.66 -9.72 9.64
N SER A 97 31.64 -9.02 9.03
CA SER A 97 31.71 -7.58 8.99
C SER A 97 30.77 -6.89 7.99
N LEU A 98 29.95 -7.64 7.26
CA LEU A 98 28.96 -7.06 6.32
C LEU A 98 27.74 -6.49 7.03
N ILE A 99 27.45 -6.97 8.24
CA ILE A 99 26.29 -6.52 9.03
C ILE A 99 26.72 -5.96 10.38
N ALA A 100 25.87 -5.12 10.92
CA ALA A 100 25.98 -4.59 12.27
C ALA A 100 24.64 -4.76 13.01
N ILE A 101 24.72 -5.03 14.31
CA ILE A 101 23.56 -5.05 15.19
C ILE A 101 23.57 -3.76 15.99
N VAL A 102 22.48 -2.99 15.92
CA VAL A 102 22.37 -1.66 16.52
C VAL A 102 21.10 -1.59 17.36
N GLY A 103 21.15 -0.86 18.46
CA GLY A 103 20.00 -0.62 19.33
C GLY A 103 20.25 -1.06 20.77
N THR A 104 19.20 -0.96 21.60
CA THR A 104 19.19 -1.38 23.02
C THR A 104 18.73 -2.83 23.15
N SER A 105 18.82 -3.40 24.38
CA SER A 105 18.44 -4.80 24.66
C SER A 105 17.08 -5.22 24.11
N ASP A 106 16.11 -4.29 24.08
CA ASP A 106 14.71 -4.59 23.74
C ASP A 106 14.36 -4.31 22.26
N SER A 107 15.27 -3.69 21.50
CA SER A 107 15.04 -3.28 20.09
C SER A 107 16.27 -3.37 19.22
N ARG A 108 17.01 -4.49 19.29
CA ARG A 108 18.18 -4.70 18.43
C ARG A 108 17.77 -4.98 17.00
N ILE A 109 18.25 -4.15 16.08
CA ILE A 109 18.02 -4.27 14.64
C ILE A 109 19.30 -4.67 13.93
N VAL A 110 19.13 -5.40 12.83
CA VAL A 110 20.22 -5.79 11.93
C VAL A 110 20.23 -4.87 10.72
N GLN A 111 21.39 -4.34 10.41
CA GLN A 111 21.58 -3.49 9.23
C GLN A 111 22.92 -3.79 8.56
N PHE A 112 23.12 -3.33 7.35
CA PHE A 112 24.42 -3.37 6.73
C PHE A 112 25.40 -2.47 7.49
N SER A 113 26.65 -2.92 7.63
CA SER A 113 27.72 -2.14 8.28
C SER A 113 28.02 -0.83 7.54
N HIS A 114 27.75 -0.81 6.22
CA HIS A 114 27.85 0.36 5.37
C HIS A 114 26.82 0.26 4.23
N PHE A 115 26.27 1.40 3.77
CA PHE A 115 25.25 1.43 2.72
C PHE A 115 25.73 0.81 1.39
N SER A 116 27.01 0.97 1.05
CA SER A 116 27.60 0.43 -0.18
C SER A 116 27.65 -1.11 -0.23
N VAL A 117 27.47 -1.81 0.90
CA VAL A 117 27.33 -3.27 0.91
C VAL A 117 26.08 -3.69 0.11
N LYS A 118 24.96 -2.99 0.32
CA LYS A 118 23.72 -3.25 -0.44
C LYS A 118 23.91 -2.99 -1.92
N GLU A 119 24.54 -1.86 -2.27
CA GLU A 119 24.83 -1.50 -3.66
C GLU A 119 25.75 -2.53 -4.33
N PHE A 120 26.78 -2.98 -3.64
CA PHE A 120 27.69 -4.01 -4.12
C PHE A 120 26.98 -5.34 -4.37
N LEU A 121 26.15 -5.83 -3.42
CA LEU A 121 25.44 -7.11 -3.53
C LEU A 121 24.42 -7.14 -4.68
N THR A 122 23.90 -6.00 -5.09
CA THR A 122 22.95 -5.87 -6.21
C THR A 122 23.59 -5.41 -7.51
N SER A 123 24.92 -5.17 -7.52
CA SER A 123 25.62 -4.59 -8.65
C SER A 123 25.78 -5.55 -9.83
N PRO A 124 25.74 -5.05 -11.08
CA PRO A 124 26.05 -5.85 -12.27
C PRO A 124 27.48 -6.42 -12.25
N ARG A 125 28.41 -5.75 -11.56
CA ARG A 125 29.78 -6.23 -11.38
C ARG A 125 29.81 -7.56 -10.64
N LEU A 126 29.09 -7.68 -9.52
CA LEU A 126 29.00 -8.94 -8.77
C LEU A 126 28.33 -10.03 -9.60
N ALA A 127 27.37 -9.67 -10.45
CA ALA A 127 26.68 -10.60 -11.35
C ALA A 127 27.62 -11.24 -12.40
N THR A 128 28.76 -10.62 -12.67
CA THR A 128 29.78 -11.09 -13.64
C THR A 128 31.04 -11.66 -12.98
N SER A 129 31.07 -11.72 -11.66
CA SER A 129 32.21 -12.19 -10.86
C SER A 129 32.39 -13.71 -10.91
N SER A 130 33.48 -14.22 -10.31
CA SER A 130 33.78 -15.65 -10.21
C SER A 130 32.67 -16.41 -9.45
N GLN A 131 32.47 -17.69 -9.79
CA GLN A 131 31.37 -18.51 -9.27
C GLN A 131 31.28 -18.60 -7.74
N ASP A 132 32.40 -18.50 -7.05
CA ASP A 132 32.47 -18.53 -5.58
C ASP A 132 31.85 -17.27 -4.93
N ILE A 133 31.87 -16.13 -5.64
CA ILE A 133 31.32 -14.86 -5.18
C ILE A 133 29.96 -14.58 -5.83
N LEU A 134 29.77 -14.95 -7.10
CA LEU A 134 28.52 -14.78 -7.86
C LEU A 134 27.29 -15.28 -7.08
N ARG A 135 27.43 -16.31 -6.28
CA ARG A 135 26.36 -16.84 -5.43
C ARG A 135 25.74 -15.80 -4.48
N TYR A 136 26.49 -14.76 -4.15
CA TYR A 136 26.03 -13.66 -3.27
C TYR A 136 25.43 -12.49 -4.03
N HIS A 137 25.45 -12.51 -5.36
CA HIS A 137 24.70 -11.54 -6.15
C HIS A 137 23.19 -11.71 -5.84
N ILE A 138 22.55 -10.59 -5.53
CA ILE A 138 21.15 -10.57 -5.11
C ILE A 138 20.31 -9.93 -6.22
N ALA A 139 19.56 -10.76 -6.93
CA ALA A 139 18.46 -10.31 -7.76
C ALA A 139 17.26 -10.00 -6.86
N LEU A 140 16.59 -8.88 -7.09
CA LEU A 140 15.55 -8.37 -6.19
C LEU A 140 14.32 -9.27 -6.15
N GLN A 141 13.83 -9.74 -7.30
CA GLN A 141 12.65 -10.60 -7.37
C GLN A 141 12.78 -11.89 -6.55
N PRO A 142 13.85 -12.71 -6.68
CA PRO A 142 14.04 -13.88 -5.81
C PRO A 142 14.16 -13.52 -4.33
N ALA A 143 14.75 -12.36 -3.99
CA ALA A 143 14.89 -11.92 -2.62
C ALA A 143 13.52 -11.54 -2.02
N HIS A 144 12.69 -10.80 -2.76
CA HIS A 144 11.31 -10.52 -2.38
C HIS A 144 10.49 -11.82 -2.25
N THR A 145 10.67 -12.78 -3.16
CA THR A 145 10.00 -14.09 -3.10
C THR A 145 10.31 -14.83 -1.79
N ILE A 146 11.59 -14.88 -1.40
CA ILE A 146 12.00 -15.54 -0.14
C ILE A 146 11.35 -14.85 1.06
N LEU A 147 11.39 -13.53 1.12
CA LEU A 147 10.87 -12.80 2.28
C LEU A 147 9.33 -12.87 2.33
N ALA A 148 8.64 -12.72 1.19
CA ALA A 148 7.18 -12.91 1.10
C ALA A 148 6.77 -14.31 1.55
N GLN A 149 7.51 -15.34 1.09
CA GLN A 149 7.23 -16.74 1.42
C GLN A 149 7.48 -17.02 2.91
N ALA A 150 8.53 -16.45 3.50
CA ALA A 150 8.79 -16.56 4.93
C ALA A 150 7.65 -15.91 5.75
N CYS A 151 7.23 -14.71 5.37
CA CYS A 151 6.10 -14.03 6.00
C CYS A 151 4.82 -14.87 5.91
N LEU A 152 4.50 -15.37 4.72
CA LEU A 152 3.30 -16.17 4.50
C LEU A 152 3.30 -17.46 5.34
N SER A 153 4.48 -18.13 5.50
CA SER A 153 4.62 -19.32 6.32
C SER A 153 4.30 -19.09 7.81
N ILE A 154 4.41 -17.86 8.27
CA ILE A 154 4.00 -17.45 9.62
C ILE A 154 2.50 -17.15 9.66
N LEU A 155 1.99 -16.40 8.67
CA LEU A 155 0.59 -15.97 8.64
C LEU A 155 -0.40 -17.14 8.57
N VAL A 156 -0.07 -18.20 7.81
CA VAL A 156 -0.90 -19.43 7.74
C VAL A 156 -0.82 -20.32 9.00
N ARG A 157 -0.23 -19.83 10.07
CA ARG A 157 -0.11 -20.53 11.37
C ARG A 157 -0.49 -19.64 12.54
N LEU A 158 -1.05 -18.47 12.27
CA LEU A 158 -1.40 -17.50 13.31
C LEU A 158 -2.45 -18.02 14.30
N ASP A 159 -3.30 -18.95 13.88
CA ASP A 159 -4.34 -19.53 14.74
C ASP A 159 -3.75 -20.22 15.96
N ASP A 160 -2.65 -20.93 15.80
CA ASP A 160 -1.89 -21.55 16.88
C ASP A 160 -1.29 -20.50 17.87
N LEU A 161 -1.32 -19.21 17.52
CA LEU A 161 -0.59 -18.15 18.21
C LEU A 161 -1.51 -17.12 18.89
N ILE A 162 -2.78 -16.98 18.44
CA ILE A 162 -3.68 -15.89 18.88
C ILE A 162 -4.34 -16.17 20.24
N GLU A 163 -4.46 -17.42 20.66
CA GLU A 163 -5.08 -17.77 21.94
C GLU A 163 -4.28 -17.28 23.17
N ASP A 164 -3.07 -16.74 22.96
CA ASP A 164 -2.20 -16.33 24.07
C ASP A 164 -1.69 -14.90 23.88
N SER A 165 -1.78 -14.07 24.90
CA SER A 165 -1.33 -12.66 24.93
C SER A 165 0.16 -12.42 24.57
N ASP A 166 0.92 -13.47 24.35
CA ASP A 166 2.37 -13.47 24.11
C ASP A 166 2.77 -13.79 22.64
N THR A 167 1.87 -13.54 21.68
CA THR A 167 2.09 -13.81 20.24
C THR A 167 3.44 -13.25 19.73
N LYS A 168 3.82 -12.04 20.17
CA LYS A 168 5.10 -11.42 19.81
C LYS A 168 6.33 -12.19 20.28
N LYS A 169 6.25 -12.92 21.39
CA LYS A 169 7.36 -13.73 21.89
C LYS A 169 7.44 -15.09 21.18
N ARG A 170 6.28 -15.63 20.77
CA ARG A 170 6.21 -16.91 20.08
C ARG A 170 6.57 -16.81 18.60
N SER A 171 6.19 -15.73 17.92
CA SER A 171 6.53 -15.44 16.53
C SER A 171 6.96 -13.98 16.36
N PRO A 172 8.24 -13.66 16.55
CA PRO A 172 8.78 -12.32 16.36
C PRO A 172 8.47 -11.72 15.01
N LEU A 173 8.50 -12.53 13.94
CA LEU A 173 8.26 -12.09 12.56
C LEU A 173 6.79 -11.76 12.28
N ALA A 174 5.83 -12.20 13.11
CA ALA A 174 4.39 -12.05 12.82
C ALA A 174 3.96 -10.60 12.55
N GLY A 175 4.49 -9.63 13.32
CA GLY A 175 4.18 -8.21 13.10
C GLY A 175 4.70 -7.69 11.77
N TYR A 176 5.95 -8.00 11.43
CA TYR A 176 6.51 -7.64 10.13
C TYR A 176 5.75 -8.34 8.99
N ALA A 177 5.47 -9.63 9.16
CA ALA A 177 4.75 -10.40 8.17
C ALA A 177 3.36 -9.79 7.90
N ALA A 178 2.58 -9.49 8.94
CA ALA A 178 1.24 -8.94 8.78
C ALA A 178 1.22 -7.60 8.03
N GLU A 179 2.22 -6.74 8.30
CA GLU A 179 2.29 -5.38 7.76
C GLU A 179 2.88 -5.30 6.33
N TYR A 180 3.90 -6.13 6.03
CA TYR A 180 4.73 -5.92 4.84
C TYR A 180 4.69 -7.03 3.79
N TRP A 181 4.13 -8.22 4.07
CA TRP A 181 4.17 -9.33 3.13
C TRP A 181 3.52 -9.01 1.78
N VAL A 182 2.42 -8.24 1.79
CA VAL A 182 1.71 -7.81 0.55
C VAL A 182 2.64 -7.01 -0.35
N ARG A 183 3.39 -6.06 0.20
CA ARG A 183 4.34 -5.25 -0.57
C ARG A 183 5.45 -6.10 -1.20
N HIS A 184 5.89 -7.16 -0.53
CA HIS A 184 6.85 -8.09 -1.11
C HIS A 184 6.18 -8.94 -2.20
N ALA A 185 4.95 -9.40 -1.99
CA ALA A 185 4.20 -10.18 -2.96
C ALA A 185 3.85 -9.38 -4.22
N GLN A 186 3.62 -8.08 -4.10
CA GLN A 186 3.33 -7.17 -5.22
C GLN A 186 4.57 -6.80 -6.05
N PHE A 187 5.78 -7.13 -5.58
CA PHE A 187 6.99 -6.82 -6.33
C PHE A 187 7.08 -7.69 -7.59
N GLU A 188 7.09 -7.06 -8.78
CA GLU A 188 7.13 -7.75 -10.08
C GLU A 188 6.12 -8.93 -10.13
N ASP A 189 6.59 -10.15 -10.42
CA ASP A 189 5.78 -11.36 -10.54
C ASP A 189 5.92 -12.29 -9.31
N VAL A 190 6.22 -11.75 -8.14
CA VAL A 190 6.42 -12.54 -6.92
C VAL A 190 5.16 -13.27 -6.51
N ALA A 191 3.99 -12.64 -6.61
CA ALA A 191 2.72 -13.24 -6.22
C ALA A 191 2.44 -14.57 -6.93
N SER A 192 2.83 -14.71 -8.20
CA SER A 192 2.67 -15.95 -8.97
C SER A 192 3.59 -17.08 -8.52
N ARG A 193 4.67 -16.77 -7.79
CA ARG A 193 5.73 -17.69 -7.39
C ARG A 193 5.63 -18.17 -5.96
N ILE A 194 4.93 -17.43 -5.10
CA ILE A 194 4.75 -17.82 -3.70
C ILE A 194 3.62 -18.85 -3.57
N LYS A 195 3.78 -19.77 -2.62
CA LYS A 195 2.84 -20.85 -2.36
C LYS A 195 2.14 -20.65 -1.02
N GLY A 196 0.89 -21.08 -0.91
CA GLY A 196 0.12 -20.99 0.33
C GLY A 196 -0.72 -19.70 0.45
N MET A 197 -0.75 -18.84 -0.57
CA MET A 197 -1.70 -17.72 -0.59
C MET A 197 -3.15 -18.20 -0.57
N GLU A 198 -3.43 -19.29 -1.28
CA GLU A 198 -4.76 -19.91 -1.29
C GLU A 198 -5.19 -20.35 0.10
N ASP A 199 -4.25 -20.81 0.94
CA ASP A 199 -4.53 -21.19 2.32
C ASP A 199 -4.82 -19.98 3.21
N LEU A 200 -4.08 -18.87 3.03
CA LEU A 200 -4.31 -17.63 3.79
C LEU A 200 -5.67 -17.00 3.45
N PHE A 201 -6.05 -17.03 2.16
CA PHE A 201 -7.30 -16.45 1.66
C PHE A 201 -8.47 -17.44 1.60
N ASP A 202 -8.34 -18.62 2.17
CA ASP A 202 -9.42 -19.59 2.29
C ASP A 202 -10.42 -19.11 3.36
N PRO A 203 -11.69 -18.79 3.00
CA PRO A 203 -12.66 -18.30 3.96
C PRO A 203 -13.05 -19.34 5.03
N ASP A 204 -12.80 -20.63 4.77
CA ASP A 204 -13.07 -21.73 5.70
C ASP A 204 -11.95 -21.90 6.74
N LYS A 205 -10.84 -21.18 6.59
CA LYS A 205 -9.70 -21.19 7.51
C LYS A 205 -9.62 -19.92 8.35
N PRO A 206 -9.10 -20.01 9.57
CA PRO A 206 -9.03 -18.85 10.48
C PRO A 206 -7.93 -17.86 10.11
N TYR A 207 -6.99 -18.22 9.24
CA TYR A 207 -5.75 -17.49 8.98
C TYR A 207 -5.99 -16.07 8.45
N PHE A 208 -6.97 -15.92 7.54
CA PHE A 208 -7.33 -14.62 6.99
C PHE A 208 -7.85 -13.67 8.08
N ALA A 209 -8.76 -14.16 8.93
CA ALA A 209 -9.30 -13.37 10.03
C ALA A 209 -8.20 -12.98 11.04
N ALA A 210 -7.30 -13.90 11.34
CA ALA A 210 -6.15 -13.70 12.21
C ALA A 210 -5.19 -12.63 11.66
N TRP A 211 -4.88 -12.68 10.35
CA TRP A 211 -4.07 -11.65 9.70
C TRP A 211 -4.73 -10.27 9.78
N CYS A 212 -6.02 -10.14 9.45
CA CYS A 212 -6.76 -8.89 9.54
C CYS A 212 -6.83 -8.31 10.98
N GLN A 213 -6.75 -9.15 12.01
CA GLN A 213 -6.68 -8.69 13.41
C GLN A 213 -5.31 -8.11 13.75
N LEU A 214 -4.23 -8.65 13.20
CA LEU A 214 -2.88 -8.14 13.43
C LEU A 214 -2.62 -6.85 12.67
N HIS A 215 -3.04 -6.79 11.41
CA HIS A 215 -2.85 -5.63 10.55
C HIS A 215 -3.94 -5.58 9.48
N ASP A 216 -4.77 -4.56 9.57
CA ASP A 216 -5.82 -4.33 8.59
C ASP A 216 -5.31 -3.39 7.50
N ILE A 217 -5.14 -3.92 6.29
CA ILE A 217 -4.71 -3.14 5.12
C ILE A 217 -5.85 -2.30 4.53
N ASP A 218 -7.11 -2.60 4.89
CA ASP A 218 -8.29 -1.86 4.47
C ASP A 218 -8.49 -0.66 5.41
N THR A 219 -7.52 0.24 5.40
CA THR A 219 -7.61 1.50 6.15
C THR A 219 -8.21 2.57 5.26
N PRO A 220 -9.29 3.24 5.68
CA PRO A 220 -9.83 4.35 4.92
C PRO A 220 -8.77 5.43 4.77
N LEU A 221 -8.68 6.01 3.58
CA LEU A 221 -7.99 7.29 3.42
C LEU A 221 -8.57 8.28 4.45
N PRO A 222 -7.74 9.14 5.06
CA PRO A 222 -8.19 10.04 6.12
C PRO A 222 -9.24 11.00 5.55
N TYR A 223 -10.52 10.68 5.74
CA TYR A 223 -11.61 11.62 5.46
C TYR A 223 -11.53 12.77 6.47
N PRO A 224 -11.52 14.04 6.04
CA PRO A 224 -11.65 15.17 6.96
C PRO A 224 -12.93 15.04 7.80
N SER A 225 -12.84 15.42 9.06
CA SER A 225 -13.96 15.35 10.03
C SER A 225 -15.25 16.05 9.58
N VAL A 226 -15.15 16.99 8.65
CA VAL A 226 -16.27 17.68 8.02
C VAL A 226 -17.18 16.72 7.21
N PHE A 227 -16.62 15.64 6.65
CA PHE A 227 -17.36 14.64 5.90
C PHE A 227 -18.31 13.83 6.79
N PHE A 228 -17.90 13.55 8.03
CA PHE A 228 -18.71 12.89 9.03
C PHE A 228 -19.94 13.70 9.48
N GLN A 229 -19.90 15.03 9.32
CA GLN A 229 -21.02 15.93 9.68
C GLN A 229 -22.07 16.03 8.59
N LEU A 230 -21.75 15.67 7.35
CA LEU A 230 -22.68 15.66 6.20
C LEU A 230 -23.39 14.32 6.01
N THR A 231 -22.95 13.27 6.69
CA THR A 231 -23.60 11.96 6.69
C THR A 231 -24.40 11.81 7.97
N SER A 232 -25.71 11.81 7.88
CA SER A 232 -26.65 11.76 9.02
C SER A 232 -26.72 10.42 9.75
N SER A 233 -25.88 9.46 9.38
CA SER A 233 -25.84 8.14 10.00
C SER A 233 -24.45 7.83 10.53
N GLY A 234 -24.28 7.96 11.84
CA GLY A 234 -23.04 7.67 12.59
C GLY A 234 -22.60 6.19 12.57
N LEU A 235 -22.59 5.56 11.40
CA LEU A 235 -22.14 4.18 11.21
C LEU A 235 -20.70 4.17 10.71
N SER A 236 -19.83 3.65 11.56
CA SER A 236 -18.46 3.32 11.23
C SER A 236 -18.38 2.51 9.91
N PRO A 237 -17.47 2.83 8.96
CA PRO A 237 -17.29 2.08 7.69
C PRO A 237 -16.97 0.59 7.85
N ARG A 238 -16.83 0.11 9.08
CA ARG A 238 -16.32 -1.23 9.42
C ARG A 238 -17.40 -2.31 9.60
N SER A 239 -18.65 -2.09 9.21
CA SER A 239 -19.75 -3.03 9.54
C SER A 239 -19.99 -4.16 8.52
N GLY A 240 -19.20 -4.27 7.45
CA GLY A 240 -19.29 -5.38 6.49
C GLY A 240 -18.39 -6.55 6.88
N ALA A 241 -18.81 -7.79 6.59
CA ALA A 241 -17.96 -8.96 6.74
C ALA A 241 -16.72 -8.81 5.84
N ARG A 242 -15.53 -8.93 6.41
CA ARG A 242 -14.28 -8.97 5.64
C ARG A 242 -14.26 -10.22 4.79
N THR A 243 -14.16 -10.09 3.47
CA THR A 243 -14.08 -11.25 2.58
C THR A 243 -12.69 -11.39 1.97
N PRO A 244 -12.16 -12.60 1.88
CA PRO A 244 -10.88 -12.86 1.23
C PRO A 244 -10.80 -12.31 -0.20
N LEU A 245 -11.89 -12.43 -0.98
CA LEU A 245 -11.94 -11.93 -2.35
C LEU A 245 -11.73 -10.41 -2.43
N TYR A 246 -12.34 -9.64 -1.53
CA TYR A 246 -12.18 -8.19 -1.46
C TYR A 246 -10.72 -7.80 -1.18
N TYR A 247 -10.07 -8.45 -0.22
CA TYR A 247 -8.68 -8.18 0.12
C TYR A 247 -7.70 -8.64 -0.97
N ALA A 248 -7.99 -9.78 -1.63
CA ALA A 248 -7.20 -10.23 -2.78
C ALA A 248 -7.30 -9.24 -3.94
N ALA A 249 -8.49 -8.66 -4.16
CA ALA A 249 -8.73 -7.62 -5.16
C ALA A 249 -7.99 -6.32 -4.82
N LEU A 250 -8.04 -5.88 -3.55
CA LEU A 250 -7.31 -4.69 -3.07
C LEU A 250 -5.80 -4.85 -3.23
N CYS A 251 -5.27 -6.06 -3.03
CA CYS A 251 -3.85 -6.38 -3.21
C CYS A 251 -3.43 -6.59 -4.68
N GLY A 252 -4.36 -6.76 -5.61
CA GLY A 252 -4.06 -7.01 -7.03
C GLY A 252 -3.61 -8.44 -7.35
N PHE A 253 -4.01 -9.43 -6.55
CA PHE A 253 -3.62 -10.84 -6.75
C PHE A 253 -4.53 -11.52 -7.78
N SER A 254 -4.35 -11.22 -9.08
CA SER A 254 -5.25 -11.61 -10.17
C SER A 254 -5.53 -13.11 -10.21
N ASN A 255 -4.51 -13.97 -10.19
CA ASN A 255 -4.66 -15.43 -10.20
C ASN A 255 -5.49 -15.93 -9.01
N LEU A 256 -5.26 -15.35 -7.82
CA LEU A 256 -6.00 -15.71 -6.62
C LEU A 256 -7.46 -15.25 -6.70
N VAL A 257 -7.71 -14.05 -7.22
CA VAL A 257 -9.07 -13.51 -7.43
C VAL A 257 -9.87 -14.40 -8.36
N GLU A 258 -9.28 -14.83 -9.50
CA GLU A 258 -9.96 -15.73 -10.43
C GLU A 258 -10.35 -17.06 -9.76
N GLN A 259 -9.47 -17.64 -8.96
CA GLN A 259 -9.76 -18.85 -8.19
C GLN A 259 -10.88 -18.62 -7.16
N LEU A 260 -10.84 -17.49 -6.45
CA LEU A 260 -11.84 -17.15 -5.44
C LEU A 260 -13.21 -16.85 -6.06
N ILE A 261 -13.27 -16.25 -7.26
CA ILE A 261 -14.52 -16.07 -8.01
C ILE A 261 -15.17 -17.43 -8.32
N ILE A 262 -14.37 -18.41 -8.73
CA ILE A 262 -14.88 -19.75 -9.07
C ILE A 262 -15.33 -20.51 -7.81
N LYS A 263 -14.53 -20.47 -6.74
CA LYS A 263 -14.81 -21.23 -5.51
C LYS A 263 -15.90 -20.57 -4.66
N HIS A 264 -15.98 -19.25 -4.63
CA HIS A 264 -16.86 -18.46 -3.75
C HIS A 264 -17.59 -17.34 -4.50
N PRO A 265 -18.40 -17.65 -5.54
CA PRO A 265 -19.05 -16.66 -6.38
C PRO A 265 -19.98 -15.71 -5.61
N GLN A 266 -20.48 -16.14 -4.44
CA GLN A 266 -21.30 -15.29 -3.55
C GLN A 266 -20.57 -14.07 -2.98
N HIS A 267 -19.22 -14.07 -2.99
CA HIS A 267 -18.42 -12.95 -2.49
C HIS A 267 -18.19 -11.85 -3.54
N VAL A 268 -18.46 -12.11 -4.81
CA VAL A 268 -18.21 -11.16 -5.91
C VAL A 268 -19.02 -9.87 -5.78
N GLY A 269 -20.31 -10.00 -5.43
CA GLY A 269 -21.20 -8.87 -5.18
C GLY A 269 -21.31 -8.44 -3.72
N ALA A 270 -20.47 -9.00 -2.84
CA ALA A 270 -20.56 -8.70 -1.41
C ALA A 270 -20.19 -7.25 -1.10
N ILE A 271 -20.99 -6.60 -0.25
CA ILE A 271 -20.68 -5.27 0.29
C ILE A 271 -19.82 -5.45 1.54
N CYS A 272 -18.55 -5.02 1.49
CA CYS A 272 -17.59 -5.21 2.58
C CYS A 272 -16.46 -4.17 2.52
N GLY A 273 -15.83 -3.97 3.65
CA GLY A 273 -14.66 -3.08 3.75
C GLY A 273 -14.94 -1.59 3.49
N CYS A 274 -13.87 -0.83 3.37
CA CYS A 274 -13.93 0.62 3.18
C CYS A 274 -14.35 1.03 1.76
N TYR A 275 -14.02 0.20 0.77
CA TYR A 275 -14.31 0.45 -0.66
C TYR A 275 -15.57 -0.27 -1.14
N MET A 276 -16.35 -0.83 -0.23
CA MET A 276 -17.66 -1.45 -0.43
C MET A 276 -17.67 -2.74 -1.27
N THR A 277 -17.04 -2.79 -2.44
CA THR A 277 -17.05 -3.98 -3.31
C THR A 277 -15.65 -4.41 -3.70
N PRO A 278 -15.44 -5.69 -4.09
CA PRO A 278 -14.17 -6.15 -4.62
C PRO A 278 -13.69 -5.37 -5.86
N ALA A 279 -14.62 -4.96 -6.76
CA ALA A 279 -14.26 -4.18 -7.95
C ALA A 279 -13.74 -2.79 -7.57
N VAL A 280 -14.40 -2.09 -6.64
CA VAL A 280 -13.94 -0.79 -6.15
C VAL A 280 -12.63 -0.92 -5.37
N ALA A 281 -12.45 -1.99 -4.60
CA ALA A 281 -11.17 -2.27 -3.93
C ALA A 281 -10.03 -2.44 -4.94
N ALA A 282 -10.26 -3.17 -6.04
CA ALA A 282 -9.28 -3.31 -7.12
C ALA A 282 -8.98 -1.96 -7.79
N LEU A 283 -10.00 -1.14 -8.06
CA LEU A 283 -9.81 0.21 -8.61
C LEU A 283 -8.97 1.09 -7.67
N SER A 284 -9.26 1.06 -6.37
CA SER A 284 -8.51 1.82 -5.37
C SER A 284 -7.04 1.36 -5.25
N GLY A 285 -6.78 0.08 -5.51
CA GLY A 285 -5.43 -0.49 -5.62
C GLY A 285 -4.74 -0.22 -6.97
N ARG A 286 -5.38 0.48 -7.92
CA ARG A 286 -4.90 0.71 -9.30
C ARG A 286 -4.80 -0.57 -10.14
N HIS A 287 -5.60 -1.57 -9.84
CA HIS A 287 -5.66 -2.85 -10.55
C HIS A 287 -6.82 -2.86 -11.55
N PHE A 288 -6.76 -1.99 -12.57
CA PHE A 288 -7.88 -1.73 -13.49
C PHE A 288 -8.35 -2.97 -14.26
N GLU A 289 -7.41 -3.77 -14.79
CA GLU A 289 -7.75 -5.02 -15.48
C GLU A 289 -8.49 -6.01 -14.55
N LEU A 290 -8.06 -6.09 -13.30
CA LEU A 290 -8.69 -6.94 -12.30
C LEU A 290 -10.09 -6.45 -11.92
N ALA A 291 -10.28 -5.13 -11.83
CA ALA A 291 -11.59 -4.53 -11.60
C ALA A 291 -12.57 -4.85 -12.73
N GLU A 292 -12.09 -4.86 -13.99
CA GLU A 292 -12.91 -5.27 -15.13
C GLU A 292 -13.33 -6.74 -15.05
N VAL A 293 -12.42 -7.64 -14.68
CA VAL A 293 -12.73 -9.06 -14.44
C VAL A 293 -13.80 -9.20 -13.36
N LEU A 294 -13.66 -8.50 -12.25
CA LEU A 294 -14.61 -8.52 -11.15
C LEU A 294 -15.97 -7.95 -11.56
N HIS A 295 -15.97 -6.84 -12.31
CA HIS A 295 -17.19 -6.21 -12.79
C HIS A 295 -17.96 -7.12 -13.76
N ARG A 296 -17.30 -7.76 -14.71
CA ARG A 296 -17.89 -8.75 -15.62
C ARG A 296 -18.49 -9.96 -14.89
N ASN A 297 -17.98 -10.29 -13.71
CA ASN A 297 -18.48 -11.34 -12.85
C ASN A 297 -19.57 -10.85 -11.86
N GLY A 298 -20.00 -9.58 -11.94
CA GLY A 298 -21.13 -9.04 -11.17
C GLY A 298 -20.77 -8.19 -9.95
N SER A 299 -19.48 -7.83 -9.77
CA SER A 299 -19.10 -6.85 -8.76
C SER A 299 -19.42 -5.43 -9.25
N SER A 300 -20.12 -4.62 -8.45
CA SER A 300 -20.40 -3.23 -8.81
C SER A 300 -19.18 -2.35 -8.67
N VAL A 301 -18.94 -1.46 -9.62
CA VAL A 301 -17.91 -0.40 -9.56
C VAL A 301 -18.46 0.89 -8.98
N ASP A 302 -19.78 1.03 -8.93
CA ASP A 302 -20.50 2.14 -8.31
C ASP A 302 -21.64 1.58 -7.45
N PRO A 303 -21.32 0.95 -6.31
CA PRO A 303 -22.34 0.38 -5.44
C PRO A 303 -23.23 1.49 -4.90
N GLN A 304 -24.48 1.48 -5.32
CA GLN A 304 -25.55 2.33 -4.75
C GLN A 304 -25.88 1.78 -3.35
N GLY A 305 -25.09 2.12 -2.38
CA GLY A 305 -25.25 1.59 -1.04
C GLY A 305 -25.43 2.69 -0.01
N ARG A 306 -26.56 2.61 0.70
CA ARG A 306 -26.83 3.30 1.97
C ARG A 306 -26.39 4.76 2.01
N ALA A 307 -27.24 5.63 1.54
CA ALA A 307 -27.27 7.07 1.87
C ALA A 307 -26.11 7.90 1.33
N GLU A 308 -25.10 7.30 0.68
CA GLU A 308 -23.82 7.92 0.80
C GLU A 308 -23.16 8.02 -0.56
N ASN A 309 -22.02 8.44 -0.56
CA ASN A 309 -21.30 8.84 -1.74
C ASN A 309 -20.91 7.63 -2.59
N SER A 310 -21.14 7.72 -3.89
CA SER A 310 -20.65 6.73 -4.83
C SER A 310 -19.10 6.80 -4.93
N THR A 311 -18.50 5.79 -5.55
CA THR A 311 -17.05 5.77 -5.82
C THR A 311 -16.61 7.03 -6.55
N LEU A 312 -17.44 7.55 -7.47
CA LEU A 312 -17.16 8.76 -8.24
C LEU A 312 -17.14 10.03 -7.35
N HIS A 313 -17.97 10.11 -6.30
CA HIS A 313 -17.89 11.20 -5.32
C HIS A 313 -16.54 11.21 -4.60
N SER A 314 -16.10 10.03 -4.18
CA SER A 314 -14.81 9.90 -3.49
C SER A 314 -13.64 10.25 -4.41
N ALA A 315 -13.65 9.77 -5.65
CA ALA A 315 -12.64 10.09 -6.65
C ALA A 315 -12.57 11.60 -6.93
N ALA A 316 -13.72 12.26 -7.03
CA ALA A 316 -13.81 13.71 -7.22
C ALA A 316 -13.27 14.50 -6.02
N TRP A 317 -13.59 14.06 -4.79
CA TRP A 317 -13.08 14.67 -3.57
C TRP A 317 -11.55 14.63 -3.46
N TYR A 318 -10.96 13.47 -3.76
CA TYR A 318 -9.50 13.30 -3.71
C TYR A 318 -8.77 13.85 -4.93
N GLY A 319 -9.51 14.30 -5.96
CA GLY A 319 -8.94 14.75 -7.22
C GLY A 319 -8.24 13.64 -7.99
N ASP A 320 -8.70 12.41 -7.82
CA ASP A 320 -8.18 11.25 -8.53
C ASP A 320 -8.70 11.26 -9.98
N LEU A 321 -8.02 12.03 -10.84
CA LEU A 321 -8.45 12.24 -12.22
C LEU A 321 -8.52 10.96 -13.03
N GLU A 322 -7.60 10.03 -12.81
CA GLU A 322 -7.57 8.74 -13.49
C GLU A 322 -8.78 7.89 -13.11
N MET A 323 -9.11 7.84 -11.80
CA MET A 323 -10.29 7.14 -11.31
C MET A 323 -11.57 7.75 -11.85
N VAL A 324 -11.68 9.10 -11.90
CA VAL A 324 -12.83 9.79 -12.50
C VAL A 324 -13.00 9.38 -13.96
N GLN A 325 -11.92 9.39 -14.75
CA GLN A 325 -11.95 9.00 -16.16
C GLN A 325 -12.38 7.54 -16.33
N VAL A 326 -11.77 6.62 -15.60
CA VAL A 326 -12.10 5.19 -15.67
C VAL A 326 -13.57 4.94 -15.33
N LEU A 327 -14.08 5.52 -14.24
CA LEU A 327 -15.47 5.34 -13.83
C LEU A 327 -16.47 5.89 -14.86
N VAL A 328 -16.18 7.07 -15.42
CA VAL A 328 -17.11 7.72 -16.36
C VAL A 328 -16.99 7.14 -17.77
N LEU A 329 -15.76 6.93 -18.29
CA LEU A 329 -15.56 6.54 -19.68
C LEU A 329 -15.60 5.03 -19.89
N ASP A 330 -14.99 4.25 -19.01
CA ASP A 330 -14.90 2.80 -19.19
C ASP A 330 -16.11 2.07 -18.60
N TYR A 331 -16.61 2.53 -17.45
CA TYR A 331 -17.75 1.90 -16.79
C TYR A 331 -19.08 2.62 -16.98
N GLY A 332 -19.12 3.83 -17.55
CA GLY A 332 -20.34 4.57 -17.83
C GLY A 332 -21.11 4.99 -16.57
N VAL A 333 -20.39 5.23 -15.46
CA VAL A 333 -21.01 5.71 -14.22
C VAL A 333 -21.63 7.09 -14.47
N ASP A 334 -22.85 7.30 -13.97
CA ASP A 334 -23.54 8.58 -14.11
C ASP A 334 -22.78 9.69 -13.39
N ILE A 335 -22.22 10.62 -14.16
CA ILE A 335 -21.42 11.74 -13.68
C ILE A 335 -22.22 12.71 -12.80
N ASN A 336 -23.56 12.69 -12.92
CA ASN A 336 -24.48 13.53 -12.17
C ASN A 336 -25.19 12.77 -11.03
N THR A 337 -24.67 11.59 -10.65
CA THR A 337 -25.20 10.82 -9.52
C THR A 337 -25.29 11.66 -8.26
N LYS A 338 -26.39 11.53 -7.50
CA LYS A 338 -26.67 12.29 -6.27
C LYS A 338 -26.56 11.42 -5.05
N ASN A 339 -25.95 11.92 -4.02
CA ASN A 339 -26.06 11.34 -2.68
C ASN A 339 -27.33 11.81 -1.96
N ASP A 340 -27.53 11.42 -0.70
CA ASP A 340 -28.71 11.72 0.11
C ASP A 340 -28.94 13.21 0.40
N VAL A 341 -27.90 14.04 0.31
CA VAL A 341 -28.02 15.50 0.47
C VAL A 341 -28.15 16.21 -0.89
N GLY A 342 -28.29 15.44 -1.99
CA GLY A 342 -28.38 15.97 -3.35
C GLY A 342 -27.03 16.39 -3.94
N ALA A 343 -25.93 16.12 -3.26
CA ALA A 343 -24.61 16.47 -3.75
C ALA A 343 -24.19 15.53 -4.88
N THR A 344 -23.55 16.10 -5.92
CA THR A 344 -22.96 15.39 -7.05
C THR A 344 -21.44 15.32 -6.91
N PRO A 345 -20.73 14.47 -7.69
CA PRO A 345 -19.27 14.49 -7.74
C PRO A 345 -18.67 15.89 -7.95
N LEU A 346 -19.33 16.75 -8.73
CA LEU A 346 -18.91 18.12 -8.93
C LEU A 346 -18.94 18.95 -7.63
N HIS A 347 -19.96 18.79 -6.78
CA HIS A 347 -19.98 19.40 -5.45
C HIS A 347 -18.82 18.90 -4.58
N PHE A 348 -18.48 17.61 -4.70
CA PHE A 348 -17.38 17.00 -3.96
C PHE A 348 -16.01 17.51 -4.40
N ALA A 349 -15.80 17.70 -5.70
CA ALA A 349 -14.56 18.26 -6.24
C ALA A 349 -14.29 19.68 -5.69
N LEU A 350 -15.36 20.46 -5.41
CA LEU A 350 -15.27 21.79 -4.79
C LEU A 350 -15.01 21.74 -3.28
N MET A 351 -15.32 20.63 -2.61
CA MET A 351 -15.11 20.44 -1.18
C MET A 351 -13.77 19.78 -0.84
N GLY A 352 -13.05 19.24 -1.83
CA GLY A 352 -11.75 18.60 -1.66
C GLY A 352 -10.72 19.54 -1.02
N ASP A 353 -9.75 18.98 -0.30
CA ASP A 353 -8.68 19.78 0.34
C ASP A 353 -7.30 19.32 -0.17
N PRO A 354 -6.59 20.16 -0.93
CA PRO A 354 -7.04 21.42 -1.51
C PRO A 354 -8.06 21.21 -2.64
N ALA A 355 -8.99 22.15 -2.80
CA ALA A 355 -9.91 22.13 -3.94
C ALA A 355 -9.12 22.11 -5.26
N LEU A 356 -9.43 21.16 -6.14
CA LEU A 356 -8.61 20.86 -7.31
C LEU A 356 -9.32 21.32 -8.60
N PRO A 357 -8.88 22.46 -9.20
CA PRO A 357 -9.45 22.95 -10.47
C PRO A 357 -9.49 21.89 -11.58
N ALA A 358 -8.47 21.01 -11.63
CA ALA A 358 -8.39 19.96 -12.62
C ALA A 358 -9.52 18.92 -12.51
N ALA A 359 -9.98 18.58 -11.31
CA ALA A 359 -11.10 17.68 -11.10
C ALA A 359 -12.43 18.31 -11.51
N VAL A 360 -12.62 19.61 -11.14
CA VAL A 360 -13.80 20.40 -11.56
C VAL A 360 -13.87 20.50 -13.08
N GLN A 361 -12.74 20.85 -13.72
CA GLN A 361 -12.64 20.94 -15.17
C GLN A 361 -12.97 19.60 -15.85
N LEU A 362 -12.33 18.52 -15.37
CA LEU A 362 -12.51 17.19 -15.94
C LEU A 362 -13.99 16.74 -15.87
N LEU A 363 -14.64 16.93 -14.73
CA LEU A 363 -16.05 16.57 -14.56
C LEU A 363 -16.94 17.36 -15.52
N LEU A 364 -16.73 18.67 -15.66
CA LEU A 364 -17.48 19.53 -16.56
C LEU A 364 -17.25 19.20 -18.03
N ASP A 365 -16.02 18.93 -18.43
CA ASP A 365 -15.67 18.51 -19.80
C ASP A 365 -16.34 17.18 -20.20
N HIS A 366 -16.64 16.31 -19.21
CA HIS A 366 -17.32 15.03 -19.43
C HIS A 366 -18.83 15.10 -19.17
N GLY A 367 -19.43 16.30 -19.02
CA GLY A 367 -20.87 16.51 -18.99
C GLY A 367 -21.48 16.57 -17.58
N ALA A 368 -20.70 16.86 -16.56
CA ALA A 368 -21.29 17.21 -15.27
C ALA A 368 -22.12 18.48 -15.40
N ASP A 369 -23.34 18.45 -14.86
CA ASP A 369 -24.26 19.58 -14.89
C ASP A 369 -23.94 20.58 -13.76
N PRO A 370 -23.45 21.79 -14.08
CA PRO A 370 -23.13 22.80 -13.06
C PRO A 370 -24.38 23.43 -12.41
N GLY A 371 -25.58 23.13 -12.93
CA GLY A 371 -26.87 23.58 -12.39
C GLY A 371 -27.49 22.65 -11.34
N MET A 372 -26.86 21.50 -11.06
CA MET A 372 -27.39 20.56 -10.07
C MET A 372 -27.43 21.19 -8.67
N GLN A 373 -28.56 20.94 -7.96
CA GLN A 373 -28.80 21.54 -6.65
C GLN A 373 -28.73 20.52 -5.52
N LEU A 374 -28.16 20.95 -4.40
CA LEU A 374 -28.28 20.30 -3.10
C LEU A 374 -29.73 20.37 -2.58
N LEU A 375 -30.05 19.69 -1.49
CA LEU A 375 -31.36 19.76 -0.86
C LEU A 375 -31.73 21.16 -0.36
N ASP A 376 -30.73 22.01 -0.04
CA ASP A 376 -30.94 23.42 0.34
C ASP A 376 -31.08 24.36 -0.87
N GLY A 377 -31.11 23.82 -2.10
CA GLY A 377 -31.20 24.57 -3.35
C GLY A 377 -29.86 25.17 -3.81
N SER A 378 -28.78 25.00 -3.07
CA SER A 378 -27.45 25.53 -3.45
C SER A 378 -26.87 24.76 -4.64
N THR A 379 -26.34 25.48 -5.64
CA THR A 379 -25.58 24.92 -6.77
C THR A 379 -24.09 24.87 -6.48
N PRO A 380 -23.26 24.19 -7.30
CA PRO A 380 -21.81 24.26 -7.24
C PRO A 380 -21.28 25.70 -7.22
N LEU A 381 -21.91 26.61 -7.97
CA LEU A 381 -21.53 28.03 -8.01
C LEU A 381 -21.83 28.76 -6.67
N HIS A 382 -22.90 28.44 -5.98
CA HIS A 382 -23.15 28.95 -4.62
C HIS A 382 -22.05 28.54 -3.65
N GLN A 383 -21.61 27.28 -3.76
CA GLN A 383 -20.55 26.74 -2.90
C GLN A 383 -19.21 27.42 -3.19
N ALA A 384 -18.81 27.53 -4.46
CA ALA A 384 -17.59 28.22 -4.88
C ALA A 384 -17.61 29.69 -4.44
N SER A 385 -18.75 30.37 -4.57
CA SER A 385 -18.93 31.79 -4.17
C SER A 385 -18.80 31.98 -2.65
N ARG A 386 -19.42 31.09 -1.86
CA ARG A 386 -19.36 31.15 -0.38
C ARG A 386 -17.92 30.91 0.12
N SER A 387 -17.17 30.06 -0.53
CA SER A 387 -15.80 29.70 -0.14
C SER A 387 -14.74 30.61 -0.79
N GLY A 388 -15.11 31.56 -1.63
CA GLY A 388 -14.18 32.49 -2.30
C GLY A 388 -13.30 31.80 -3.37
N MET A 389 -13.74 30.68 -3.96
CA MET A 389 -12.99 29.91 -4.93
C MET A 389 -13.11 30.50 -6.34
N ILE A 390 -12.39 31.58 -6.61
CA ILE A 390 -12.52 32.37 -7.85
C ILE A 390 -12.29 31.51 -9.11
N GLU A 391 -11.25 30.70 -9.13
CA GLU A 391 -10.90 29.90 -10.29
C GLU A 391 -11.98 28.86 -10.59
N MET A 392 -12.50 28.17 -9.56
CA MET A 392 -13.61 27.21 -9.73
C MET A 392 -14.89 27.91 -10.18
N ALA A 393 -15.19 29.07 -9.60
CA ALA A 393 -16.35 29.87 -10.04
C ALA A 393 -16.23 30.29 -11.51
N ARG A 394 -15.02 30.64 -11.97
CA ARG A 394 -14.74 30.96 -13.38
C ARG A 394 -15.02 29.74 -14.27
N ILE A 395 -14.44 28.58 -13.94
CA ILE A 395 -14.61 27.33 -14.68
C ILE A 395 -16.11 26.95 -14.74
N LEU A 396 -16.83 27.04 -13.63
CA LEU A 396 -18.27 26.73 -13.58
C LEU A 396 -19.08 27.65 -14.49
N VAL A 397 -18.82 28.95 -14.49
CA VAL A 397 -19.55 29.91 -15.32
C VAL A 397 -19.21 29.76 -16.81
N GLU A 398 -17.96 29.44 -17.13
CA GLU A 398 -17.53 29.13 -18.51
C GLU A 398 -18.24 27.88 -19.07
N HIS A 399 -18.61 26.92 -18.17
CA HIS A 399 -19.40 25.74 -18.52
C HIS A 399 -20.91 25.93 -18.33
N GLY A 400 -21.39 27.15 -18.23
CA GLY A 400 -22.81 27.48 -18.26
C GLY A 400 -23.52 27.47 -16.90
N ALA A 401 -22.79 27.53 -15.77
CA ALA A 401 -23.44 27.73 -14.48
C ALA A 401 -24.19 29.06 -14.45
N SER A 402 -25.48 29.01 -14.09
CA SER A 402 -26.29 30.22 -13.99
C SER A 402 -25.95 31.02 -12.72
N VAL A 403 -25.71 32.32 -12.86
CA VAL A 403 -25.41 33.24 -11.76
C VAL A 403 -26.64 33.75 -11.04
N GLU A 404 -27.84 33.47 -11.57
CA GLU A 404 -29.15 33.97 -11.08
C GLU A 404 -29.97 32.94 -10.30
N VAL A 405 -29.51 31.68 -10.23
CA VAL A 405 -30.23 30.64 -9.49
C VAL A 405 -30.27 31.00 -8.03
N GLN A 406 -31.46 30.88 -7.41
CA GLN A 406 -31.66 31.07 -6.00
C GLN A 406 -31.70 29.76 -5.24
N ASN A 407 -31.04 29.69 -4.09
CA ASN A 407 -31.21 28.59 -3.14
C ASN A 407 -32.55 28.70 -2.39
N ASN A 408 -32.87 27.75 -1.49
CA ASN A 408 -34.14 27.75 -0.74
C ASN A 408 -34.31 28.95 0.23
N ARG A 409 -33.26 29.75 0.42
CA ARG A 409 -33.32 31.03 1.20
C ARG A 409 -33.57 32.25 0.30
N GLY A 410 -33.69 32.04 -1.01
CA GLY A 410 -33.80 33.10 -1.99
C GLY A 410 -32.47 33.81 -2.29
N GLU A 411 -31.34 33.26 -1.89
CA GLU A 411 -30.01 33.81 -2.09
C GLU A 411 -29.41 33.31 -3.41
N THR A 412 -28.84 34.22 -4.19
CA THR A 412 -28.06 33.90 -5.41
C THR A 412 -26.60 33.60 -5.07
N PRO A 413 -25.78 33.05 -5.98
CA PRO A 413 -24.33 32.93 -5.79
C PRO A 413 -23.64 34.23 -5.39
N LEU A 414 -24.14 35.37 -5.90
CA LEU A 414 -23.65 36.72 -5.55
C LEU A 414 -23.95 37.07 -4.09
N ASP A 415 -25.16 36.74 -3.61
CA ASP A 415 -25.59 37.07 -2.24
C ASP A 415 -24.79 36.28 -1.19
N VAL A 416 -24.41 35.03 -1.51
CA VAL A 416 -23.62 34.19 -0.59
C VAL A 416 -22.11 34.41 -0.69
N ALA A 417 -21.64 35.27 -1.63
CA ALA A 417 -20.23 35.54 -1.79
C ALA A 417 -19.62 36.12 -0.52
N SER A 418 -18.59 35.50 0.00
CA SER A 418 -17.94 35.86 1.27
C SER A 418 -16.42 35.62 1.21
N GLY A 419 -15.72 35.96 2.30
CA GLY A 419 -14.28 35.77 2.41
C GLY A 419 -13.46 36.96 1.88
N GLU A 420 -12.14 36.78 1.88
CA GLU A 420 -11.17 37.83 1.49
C GLU A 420 -11.23 38.17 -0.01
N GLN A 421 -11.69 37.25 -0.84
CA GLN A 421 -11.80 37.40 -2.30
C GLN A 421 -13.21 37.84 -2.76
N ARG A 422 -14.05 38.28 -1.85
CA ARG A 422 -15.45 38.65 -2.15
C ARG A 422 -15.59 39.66 -3.29
N ASP A 423 -14.79 40.72 -3.31
CA ASP A 423 -14.87 41.77 -4.34
C ASP A 423 -14.50 41.25 -5.73
N GLU A 424 -13.57 40.29 -5.80
CA GLU A 424 -13.18 39.62 -7.06
C GLU A 424 -14.28 38.70 -7.54
N MET A 425 -14.89 37.92 -6.64
CA MET A 425 -16.05 37.08 -6.94
C MET A 425 -17.23 37.91 -7.48
N ILE A 426 -17.53 39.04 -6.83
CA ILE A 426 -18.57 39.97 -7.29
C ILE A 426 -18.29 40.46 -8.71
N LYS A 427 -17.05 40.86 -9.01
CA LYS A 427 -16.66 41.29 -10.36
C LYS A 427 -16.82 40.19 -11.39
N LEU A 428 -16.43 38.94 -11.04
CA LEU A 428 -16.58 37.78 -11.90
C LEU A 428 -18.07 37.55 -12.24
N LEU A 429 -18.91 37.46 -11.21
CA LEU A 429 -20.33 37.14 -11.38
C LEU A 429 -21.10 38.21 -12.12
N LEU A 430 -20.86 39.53 -11.79
CA LEU A 430 -21.49 40.65 -12.49
C LEU A 430 -21.00 40.76 -13.96
N GLY A 431 -19.74 40.42 -14.23
CA GLY A 431 -19.21 40.40 -15.59
C GLY A 431 -19.86 39.36 -16.49
N HIS A 432 -20.39 38.29 -15.94
CA HIS A 432 -21.11 37.25 -16.66
C HIS A 432 -22.62 37.51 -16.75
N ARG A 433 -23.20 38.20 -15.78
CA ARG A 433 -24.60 38.63 -15.82
C ARG A 433 -24.90 39.61 -16.97
N ALA A 434 -23.87 40.29 -17.44
CA ALA A 434 -24.00 41.32 -18.49
C ALA A 434 -23.84 40.77 -19.90
N LYS A 435 -23.54 39.49 -20.06
CA LYS A 435 -23.44 38.78 -21.33
C LYS A 435 -24.72 37.95 -21.59
#